data_1d313a5b02aa85c6f5dc3142c97a6f40
#
_entry.id   1d313a5b02aa85c6f5dc3142c97a6f40
#
_cell.length_a   1.000
_cell.length_b   1.000
_cell.length_c   1.000
_cell.angle_alpha   90.00
_cell.angle_beta   90.00
_cell.angle_gamma   90.00
#
_symmetry.space_group_name_H-M   'P 1'
#
loop_
_entity.id
_entity.type
_entity.pdbx_description
1 polymer ?
#
loop_
_entity_poly.entity_id
_entity_poly.type
_entity_poly.pdbx_seq_one_letter_code
_entity_poly.pdbx_strand_id
1 'polypeptide(L)'
;FFPRAVNLPGRCAMKKLDRINELVDELNELQLGCMAASLDSLYHSKSFDELDAVSLLEQVIGPEYQNKTSQRFQNRLKRAHLAGGPQSLDKCKDSTERGYLPSDFNATLSSLDFIREGLNVCILGPSDSGKSYLAKALGIQACLNYRAMYHHCEEFLETMVALKQADYSKYQKKVRFYLKLDLLILDDFLLHTITDEREIKVLFEVMEKRSELSRCTIVCSQREPNSWASMILNDEVSANAILKRATKHYTVVIQPRN
;
A
#
# COMPACT_ATOMS: atom_id res chain seq x y z
N PHE A 1 -11.91 9.92 -31.95
CA PHE A 1 -11.27 11.00 -32.74
C PHE A 1 -9.76 10.83 -32.56
N PHE A 2 -9.11 10.17 -33.55
CA PHE A 2 -7.66 10.21 -33.67
C PHE A 2 -7.29 11.45 -34.48
N PRO A 3 -6.33 12.28 -34.02
CA PRO A 3 -5.86 13.37 -34.86
C PRO A 3 -5.16 12.78 -36.11
N ARG A 4 -5.50 13.31 -37.26
CA ARG A 4 -4.87 12.97 -38.55
C ARG A 4 -3.35 13.09 -38.41
N ALA A 5 -2.63 12.09 -38.90
CA ALA A 5 -1.18 12.14 -39.05
C ALA A 5 -0.79 13.42 -39.81
N VAL A 6 -0.08 14.30 -39.13
CA VAL A 6 0.55 15.47 -39.71
C VAL A 6 1.67 14.97 -40.61
N ASN A 7 1.47 15.06 -41.92
CA ASN A 7 2.51 14.78 -42.91
C ASN A 7 3.57 15.89 -42.81
N LEU A 8 4.67 15.60 -42.13
CA LEU A 8 5.81 16.51 -42.04
C LEU A 8 6.63 16.38 -43.34
N PRO A 9 6.72 17.44 -44.14
CA PRO A 9 7.56 17.43 -45.37
C PRO A 9 9.03 17.59 -44.95
N GLY A 10 9.93 16.79 -45.53
CA GLY A 10 11.36 17.07 -45.57
C GLY A 10 12.28 16.19 -44.75
N ARG A 11 11.92 14.94 -44.37
CA ARG A 11 12.79 14.03 -43.57
C ARG A 11 13.94 13.33 -44.31
N CYS A 12 14.20 13.65 -45.57
CA CYS A 12 15.05 12.79 -46.45
C CYS A 12 16.55 13.14 -46.46
N ALA A 13 17.06 14.12 -45.70
CA ALA A 13 18.47 14.53 -45.79
C ALA A 13 19.15 14.91 -44.47
N MET A 14 18.56 14.55 -43.31
CA MET A 14 19.20 14.84 -42.00
C MET A 14 20.31 13.82 -41.70
N LYS A 15 21.45 14.31 -41.14
CA LYS A 15 22.50 13.43 -40.62
C LYS A 15 21.96 12.60 -39.46
N LYS A 16 22.49 11.38 -39.26
CA LYS A 16 22.07 10.45 -38.18
C LYS A 16 22.06 11.16 -36.81
N LEU A 17 23.05 12.01 -36.53
CA LEU A 17 23.13 12.82 -35.32
C LEU A 17 21.96 13.76 -35.13
N ASP A 18 21.56 14.48 -36.19
CA ASP A 18 20.44 15.45 -36.09
C ASP A 18 19.13 14.72 -35.77
N ARG A 19 18.96 13.50 -36.31
CA ARG A 19 17.80 12.64 -36.00
C ARG A 19 17.80 12.14 -34.56
N ILE A 20 18.94 11.78 -34.01
CA ILE A 20 19.06 11.36 -32.60
C ILE A 20 18.72 12.55 -31.68
N ASN A 21 19.26 13.73 -31.97
CA ASN A 21 18.96 14.93 -31.18
C ASN A 21 17.46 15.26 -31.19
N GLU A 22 16.80 15.20 -32.36
CA GLU A 22 15.33 15.35 -32.44
C GLU A 22 14.60 14.33 -31.55
N LEU A 23 14.99 13.04 -31.61
CA LEU A 23 14.37 11.99 -30.78
C LEU A 23 14.60 12.25 -29.28
N VAL A 24 15.77 12.74 -28.88
CA VAL A 24 16.05 13.11 -27.48
C VAL A 24 15.15 14.26 -27.03
N ASP A 25 14.96 15.26 -27.88
CA ASP A 25 14.05 16.38 -27.60
C ASP A 25 12.60 15.94 -27.51
N GLU A 26 12.11 15.13 -28.48
CA GLU A 26 10.77 14.53 -28.46
C GLU A 26 10.53 13.71 -27.20
N LEU A 27 11.51 12.89 -26.75
CA LEU A 27 11.41 12.11 -25.51
C LEU A 27 11.33 12.99 -24.26
N ASN A 28 12.07 14.11 -24.23
CA ASN A 28 12.01 15.07 -23.13
C ASN A 28 10.66 15.78 -23.07
N GLU A 29 10.10 16.18 -24.21
CA GLU A 29 8.75 16.77 -24.31
C GLU A 29 7.68 15.79 -23.79
N LEU A 30 7.84 14.50 -24.07
CA LEU A 30 6.96 13.42 -23.56
C LEU A 30 7.22 13.07 -22.09
N GLN A 31 8.11 13.77 -21.39
CA GLN A 31 8.53 13.49 -20.00
C GLN A 31 9.12 12.09 -19.82
N LEU A 32 9.89 11.62 -20.79
CA LEU A 32 10.60 10.35 -20.79
C LEU A 32 12.13 10.60 -20.67
N GLY A 33 12.51 11.38 -19.67
CA GLY A 33 13.88 11.88 -19.51
C GLY A 33 14.95 10.79 -19.33
N CYS A 34 14.61 9.65 -18.70
CA CYS A 34 15.56 8.54 -18.61
C CYS A 34 15.80 7.87 -19.96
N MET A 35 14.76 7.75 -20.81
CA MET A 35 14.94 7.28 -22.19
C MET A 35 15.78 8.24 -23.01
N ALA A 36 15.52 9.54 -22.91
CA ALA A 36 16.28 10.58 -23.59
C ALA A 36 17.77 10.51 -23.23
N ALA A 37 18.08 10.47 -21.93
CA ALA A 37 19.45 10.38 -21.44
C ALA A 37 20.15 9.07 -21.85
N SER A 38 19.40 7.95 -21.82
CA SER A 38 19.93 6.65 -22.25
C SER A 38 20.24 6.62 -23.76
N LEU A 39 19.35 7.15 -24.59
CA LEU A 39 19.53 7.22 -26.03
C LEU A 39 20.74 8.09 -26.38
N ASP A 40 20.88 9.25 -25.78
CA ASP A 40 22.01 10.17 -25.99
C ASP A 40 23.34 9.51 -25.57
N SER A 41 23.38 8.92 -24.36
CA SER A 41 24.57 8.22 -23.87
C SER A 41 24.99 7.02 -24.74
N LEU A 42 24.01 6.23 -25.19
CA LEU A 42 24.26 5.07 -26.05
C LEU A 42 24.79 5.50 -27.43
N TYR A 43 24.21 6.55 -28.02
CA TYR A 43 24.64 7.06 -29.32
C TYR A 43 26.11 7.52 -29.31
N HIS A 44 26.57 8.10 -28.22
CA HIS A 44 27.97 8.53 -28.04
C HIS A 44 28.90 7.38 -27.61
N SER A 45 28.37 6.19 -27.37
CA SER A 45 29.18 5.01 -27.04
C SER A 45 29.72 4.33 -28.30
N LYS A 46 30.87 3.66 -28.18
CA LYS A 46 31.48 2.87 -29.29
C LYS A 46 30.63 1.66 -29.69
N SER A 47 29.74 1.21 -28.80
CA SER A 47 28.93 0.00 -29.00
C SER A 47 27.60 0.27 -29.71
N PHE A 48 27.25 1.51 -30.01
CA PHE A 48 25.94 1.84 -30.58
C PHE A 48 25.62 1.12 -31.90
N ASP A 49 26.60 1.08 -32.79
CA ASP A 49 26.43 0.43 -34.10
C ASP A 49 26.59 -1.12 -34.05
N GLU A 50 27.00 -1.66 -32.92
CA GLU A 50 27.13 -3.09 -32.68
C GLU A 50 25.89 -3.73 -32.04
N LEU A 51 24.98 -2.88 -31.47
CA LEU A 51 23.75 -3.33 -30.82
C LEU A 51 22.71 -3.74 -31.87
N ASP A 52 22.12 -4.92 -31.65
CA ASP A 52 20.89 -5.29 -32.35
C ASP A 52 19.71 -4.40 -31.88
N ALA A 53 18.62 -4.37 -32.64
CA ALA A 53 17.48 -3.51 -32.39
C ALA A 53 16.79 -3.81 -31.04
N VAL A 54 16.77 -5.07 -30.59
CA VAL A 54 16.13 -5.47 -29.31
C VAL A 54 16.99 -4.97 -28.16
N SER A 55 18.27 -5.23 -28.17
CA SER A 55 19.23 -4.77 -27.16
C SER A 55 19.26 -3.25 -27.04
N LEU A 56 19.16 -2.52 -28.15
CA LEU A 56 19.05 -1.06 -28.16
C LEU A 56 17.77 -0.61 -27.45
N LEU A 57 16.63 -1.19 -27.79
CA LEU A 57 15.34 -0.86 -27.15
C LEU A 57 15.32 -1.18 -25.66
N GLU A 58 15.88 -2.31 -25.25
CA GLU A 58 15.99 -2.69 -23.85
C GLU A 58 16.80 -1.68 -23.04
N GLN A 59 17.94 -1.24 -23.58
CA GLN A 59 18.80 -0.27 -22.91
C GLN A 59 18.20 1.14 -22.86
N VAL A 60 17.40 1.51 -23.83
CA VAL A 60 16.72 2.82 -23.86
C VAL A 60 15.46 2.80 -22.99
N ILE A 61 14.62 1.77 -23.08
CA ILE A 61 13.32 1.69 -22.38
C ILE A 61 13.49 1.30 -20.92
N GLY A 62 14.43 0.37 -20.63
CA GLY A 62 14.62 -0.21 -19.30
C GLY A 62 14.75 0.81 -18.18
N PRO A 63 15.64 1.82 -18.25
CA PRO A 63 15.80 2.85 -17.24
C PRO A 63 14.53 3.68 -16.99
N GLU A 64 13.78 4.03 -18.03
CA GLU A 64 12.51 4.76 -17.87
C GLU A 64 11.46 3.91 -17.20
N TYR A 65 11.32 2.65 -17.59
CA TYR A 65 10.39 1.71 -16.96
C TYR A 65 10.69 1.54 -15.47
N GLN A 66 11.97 1.36 -15.11
CA GLN A 66 12.40 1.25 -13.71
C GLN A 66 12.10 2.55 -12.92
N ASN A 67 12.43 3.71 -13.49
CA ASN A 67 12.16 5.00 -12.89
C ASN A 67 10.65 5.22 -12.64
N LYS A 68 9.82 5.02 -13.67
CA LYS A 68 8.34 5.16 -13.55
C LYS A 68 7.75 4.18 -12.54
N THR A 69 8.24 2.94 -12.52
CA THR A 69 7.79 1.92 -11.56
C THR A 69 8.17 2.29 -10.14
N SER A 70 9.42 2.72 -9.91
CA SER A 70 9.89 3.20 -8.61
C SER A 70 9.12 4.43 -8.14
N GLN A 71 8.90 5.41 -9.02
CA GLN A 71 8.10 6.59 -8.68
C GLN A 71 6.66 6.25 -8.31
N ARG A 72 6.02 5.35 -9.07
CA ARG A 72 4.66 4.87 -8.76
C ARG A 72 4.61 4.20 -7.39
N PHE A 73 5.58 3.37 -7.08
CA PHE A 73 5.68 2.71 -5.78
C PHE A 73 5.87 3.73 -4.65
N GLN A 74 6.82 4.66 -4.77
CA GLN A 74 7.04 5.71 -3.78
C GLN A 74 5.80 6.58 -3.56
N ASN A 75 5.09 6.92 -4.62
CA ASN A 75 3.84 7.67 -4.53
C ASN A 75 2.72 6.85 -3.83
N ARG A 76 2.66 5.54 -4.04
CA ARG A 76 1.74 4.66 -3.30
C ARG A 76 2.09 4.63 -1.81
N LEU A 77 3.37 4.49 -1.45
CA LEU A 77 3.83 4.50 -0.06
C LEU A 77 3.47 5.81 0.66
N LYS A 78 3.71 6.96 0.00
CA LYS A 78 3.32 8.28 0.56
C LYS A 78 1.82 8.36 0.81
N ARG A 79 1.00 7.99 -0.16
CA ARG A 79 -0.46 8.00 -0.04
C ARG A 79 -0.99 7.00 0.97
N ALA A 80 -0.28 5.91 1.18
CA ALA A 80 -0.63 4.87 2.13
C ALA A 80 -0.21 5.18 3.58
N HIS A 81 0.46 6.30 3.83
CA HIS A 81 1.08 6.65 5.12
C HIS A 81 2.13 5.61 5.57
N LEU A 82 2.81 5.00 4.62
CA LEU A 82 3.83 3.96 4.84
C LEU A 82 5.23 4.41 4.41
N ALA A 83 5.39 5.68 3.99
CA ALA A 83 6.69 6.24 3.67
C ALA A 83 7.52 6.43 4.95
N GLY A 84 8.76 5.99 4.93
CA GLY A 84 9.67 6.22 6.04
C GLY A 84 10.33 4.95 6.58
N GLY A 85 11.33 4.49 5.91
CA GLY A 85 12.25 3.46 6.36
C GLY A 85 12.03 2.08 5.71
N PRO A 86 13.10 1.33 5.56
CA PRO A 86 13.06 -0.02 5.01
C PRO A 86 12.47 -0.96 6.05
N GLN A 87 11.25 -1.38 5.83
CA GLN A 87 10.59 -2.40 6.62
C GLN A 87 10.43 -3.63 5.74
N SER A 88 11.13 -4.70 6.11
CA SER A 88 11.11 -5.96 5.38
C SER A 88 10.49 -7.05 6.23
N LEU A 89 9.68 -7.91 5.61
CA LEU A 89 9.15 -9.12 6.25
C LEU A 89 10.26 -10.11 6.66
N ASP A 90 11.44 -10.05 6.05
CA ASP A 90 12.58 -10.90 6.40
C ASP A 90 13.01 -10.76 7.87
N LYS A 91 12.74 -9.60 8.48
CA LYS A 91 12.99 -9.36 9.91
C LYS A 91 11.87 -9.86 10.81
N CYS A 92 10.71 -10.21 10.26
CA CYS A 92 9.57 -10.72 11.00
C CYS A 92 9.66 -12.25 11.10
N LYS A 93 10.55 -12.75 11.92
CA LYS A 93 10.76 -14.18 12.16
C LYS A 93 11.12 -14.44 13.60
N ASP A 94 10.97 -15.68 14.02
CA ASP A 94 11.38 -16.15 15.33
C ASP A 94 12.84 -15.79 15.60
N SER A 95 13.10 -15.29 16.78
CA SER A 95 14.42 -14.91 17.28
C SER A 95 14.57 -15.30 18.75
N THR A 96 15.72 -15.01 19.34
CA THR A 96 15.94 -15.17 20.78
C THR A 96 15.05 -14.25 21.62
N GLU A 97 14.62 -13.12 21.06
CA GLU A 97 13.84 -12.09 21.75
C GLU A 97 12.35 -12.20 21.48
N ARG A 98 11.95 -12.76 20.34
CA ARG A 98 10.55 -12.77 19.85
C ARG A 98 10.15 -14.12 19.29
N GLY A 99 8.96 -14.56 19.65
CA GLY A 99 8.27 -15.68 19.03
C GLY A 99 7.01 -15.23 18.32
N TYR A 100 6.68 -15.90 17.21
CA TYR A 100 5.46 -15.68 16.45
C TYR A 100 4.59 -16.93 16.46
N LEU A 101 3.29 -16.75 16.65
CA LEU A 101 2.30 -17.82 16.62
C LEU A 101 1.19 -17.46 15.61
N PRO A 102 0.93 -18.30 14.61
CA PRO A 102 1.67 -19.51 14.25
C PRO A 102 3.08 -19.20 13.71
N SER A 103 4.03 -20.10 13.86
CA SER A 103 5.43 -19.89 13.44
C SER A 103 5.61 -19.80 11.91
N ASP A 104 4.69 -20.37 11.15
CA ASP A 104 4.64 -20.35 9.68
C ASP A 104 3.87 -19.15 9.10
N PHE A 105 3.44 -18.20 9.94
CA PHE A 105 2.65 -17.04 9.52
C PHE A 105 3.27 -16.29 8.33
N ASN A 106 4.59 -16.24 8.28
CA ASN A 106 5.32 -15.51 7.23
C ASN A 106 5.13 -16.17 5.87
N ALA A 107 5.15 -17.49 5.77
CA ALA A 107 4.86 -18.21 4.54
C ALA A 107 3.43 -17.94 4.05
N THR A 108 2.49 -17.87 4.98
CA THR A 108 1.07 -17.60 4.68
C THR A 108 0.81 -16.15 4.26
N LEU A 109 1.44 -15.16 4.92
CA LEU A 109 1.14 -13.75 4.69
C LEU A 109 2.04 -13.10 3.63
N SER A 110 3.23 -13.66 3.34
CA SER A 110 4.17 -13.06 2.37
C SER A 110 3.69 -13.12 0.92
N SER A 111 2.83 -14.10 0.58
CA SER A 111 2.21 -14.19 -0.76
C SER A 111 1.20 -13.06 -1.02
N LEU A 112 0.68 -12.43 0.03
CA LEU A 112 -0.41 -11.45 0.00
C LEU A 112 -1.74 -12.00 -0.58
N ASP A 113 -1.90 -13.32 -0.68
CA ASP A 113 -3.13 -13.94 -1.16
C ASP A 113 -4.33 -13.59 -0.28
N PHE A 114 -4.10 -13.40 1.03
CA PHE A 114 -5.13 -12.97 1.98
C PHE A 114 -5.79 -11.64 1.58
N ILE A 115 -5.08 -10.74 0.88
CA ILE A 115 -5.65 -9.48 0.37
C ILE A 115 -6.60 -9.79 -0.80
N ARG A 116 -6.19 -10.65 -1.73
CA ARG A 116 -7.00 -11.05 -2.88
C ARG A 116 -8.28 -11.78 -2.45
N GLU A 117 -8.16 -12.61 -1.41
CA GLU A 117 -9.26 -13.39 -0.85
C GLU A 117 -10.14 -12.60 0.13
N GLY A 118 -9.75 -11.37 0.47
CA GLY A 118 -10.49 -10.50 1.39
C GLY A 118 -10.46 -10.97 2.84
N LEU A 119 -9.39 -11.67 3.24
CA LEU A 119 -9.25 -12.23 4.58
C LEU A 119 -8.60 -11.22 5.52
N ASN A 120 -9.20 -11.02 6.70
CA ASN A 120 -8.69 -10.12 7.71
C ASN A 120 -7.54 -10.74 8.50
N VAL A 121 -6.62 -9.90 8.98
CA VAL A 121 -5.50 -10.32 9.81
C VAL A 121 -5.53 -9.55 11.13
N CYS A 122 -5.46 -10.27 12.24
CA CYS A 122 -5.34 -9.72 13.58
C CYS A 122 -3.92 -9.96 14.09
N ILE A 123 -3.19 -8.89 14.44
CA ILE A 123 -1.83 -8.97 14.99
C ILE A 123 -1.87 -8.56 16.46
N LEU A 124 -1.54 -9.49 17.34
CA LEU A 124 -1.61 -9.34 18.78
C LEU A 124 -0.21 -9.38 19.42
N GLY A 125 -0.06 -8.74 20.54
CA GLY A 125 1.15 -8.79 21.34
C GLY A 125 1.33 -7.56 22.23
N PRO A 126 2.21 -7.60 23.23
CA PRO A 126 2.46 -6.47 24.13
C PRO A 126 3.05 -5.25 23.41
N SER A 127 3.20 -4.14 24.12
CA SER A 127 3.93 -2.97 23.59
C SER A 127 5.32 -3.40 23.12
N ASP A 128 5.82 -2.73 22.08
CA ASP A 128 7.15 -2.94 21.48
C ASP A 128 7.44 -4.36 20.96
N SER A 129 6.44 -5.25 20.91
CA SER A 129 6.61 -6.60 20.35
C SER A 129 6.88 -6.62 18.85
N GLY A 130 6.62 -5.53 18.12
CA GLY A 130 6.83 -5.43 16.68
C GLY A 130 5.55 -5.57 15.82
N LYS A 131 4.35 -5.47 16.41
CA LYS A 131 3.06 -5.50 15.70
C LYS A 131 3.00 -4.49 14.56
N SER A 132 3.25 -3.22 14.89
CA SER A 132 3.25 -2.12 13.93
C SER A 132 4.30 -2.31 12.83
N TYR A 133 5.46 -2.90 13.19
CA TYR A 133 6.50 -3.24 12.22
C TYR A 133 5.98 -4.28 11.21
N LEU A 134 5.40 -5.38 11.69
CA LEU A 134 4.84 -6.44 10.83
C LEU A 134 3.72 -5.88 9.94
N ALA A 135 2.78 -5.13 10.50
CA ALA A 135 1.68 -4.54 9.76
C ALA A 135 2.16 -3.58 8.65
N LYS A 136 3.13 -2.72 8.98
CA LYS A 136 3.74 -1.79 8.01
C LYS A 136 4.52 -2.54 6.94
N ALA A 137 5.26 -3.59 7.28
CA ALA A 137 5.99 -4.40 6.32
C ALA A 137 5.04 -5.07 5.30
N LEU A 138 3.94 -5.66 5.78
CA LEU A 138 2.89 -6.21 4.92
C LEU A 138 2.25 -5.12 4.03
N GLY A 139 1.97 -3.94 4.61
CA GLY A 139 1.42 -2.80 3.88
C GLY A 139 2.35 -2.28 2.79
N ILE A 140 3.66 -2.18 3.06
CA ILE A 140 4.67 -1.77 2.08
C ILE A 140 4.75 -2.78 0.93
N GLN A 141 4.80 -4.07 1.24
CA GLN A 141 4.79 -5.12 0.22
C GLN A 141 3.48 -5.09 -0.59
N ALA A 142 2.34 -4.85 0.05
CA ALA A 142 1.06 -4.70 -0.63
C ALA A 142 1.05 -3.51 -1.61
N CYS A 143 1.76 -2.41 -1.32
CA CYS A 143 1.84 -1.24 -2.19
C CYS A 143 2.47 -1.51 -3.57
N LEU A 144 3.12 -2.65 -3.78
CA LEU A 144 3.59 -3.05 -5.11
C LEU A 144 2.41 -3.24 -6.08
N ASN A 145 1.33 -3.91 -5.64
CA ASN A 145 0.23 -4.33 -6.51
C ASN A 145 -1.15 -3.86 -6.04
N TYR A 146 -1.33 -3.52 -4.75
CA TYR A 146 -2.59 -3.21 -4.10
C TYR A 146 -2.65 -1.76 -3.63
N ARG A 147 -3.86 -1.26 -3.40
CA ARG A 147 -4.11 0.02 -2.75
C ARG A 147 -4.21 -0.22 -1.25
N ALA A 148 -3.14 0.07 -0.53
CA ALA A 148 -3.06 -0.04 0.92
C ALA A 148 -3.15 1.34 1.59
N MET A 149 -3.59 1.38 2.85
CA MET A 149 -3.53 2.55 3.71
C MET A 149 -3.37 2.15 5.17
N TYR A 150 -2.54 2.90 5.88
CA TYR A 150 -2.24 2.72 7.29
C TYR A 150 -2.75 3.92 8.09
N HIS A 151 -3.38 3.63 9.22
CA HIS A 151 -3.79 4.62 10.21
C HIS A 151 -3.58 4.09 11.63
N HIS A 152 -3.33 4.97 12.56
CA HIS A 152 -3.64 4.72 13.97
C HIS A 152 -5.16 4.74 14.14
N CYS A 153 -5.71 3.79 14.89
CA CYS A 153 -7.14 3.58 14.97
C CYS A 153 -7.86 4.78 15.56
N GLU A 154 -7.32 5.36 16.63
CA GLU A 154 -7.88 6.54 17.31
C GLU A 154 -7.94 7.76 16.38
N GLU A 155 -6.81 8.12 15.75
CA GLU A 155 -6.74 9.22 14.77
C GLU A 155 -7.71 9.04 13.60
N PHE A 156 -7.85 7.79 13.13
CA PHE A 156 -8.81 7.45 12.08
C PHE A 156 -10.25 7.75 12.53
N LEU A 157 -10.64 7.32 13.74
CA LEU A 157 -11.97 7.51 14.27
C LEU A 157 -12.30 8.98 14.51
N GLU A 158 -11.41 9.71 15.18
CA GLU A 158 -11.55 11.16 15.40
C GLU A 158 -11.73 11.92 14.09
N THR A 159 -10.88 11.65 13.09
CA THR A 159 -10.97 12.29 11.78
C THR A 159 -12.32 12.00 11.10
N MET A 160 -12.78 10.76 11.16
CA MET A 160 -14.03 10.36 10.51
C MET A 160 -15.24 10.91 11.21
N VAL A 161 -15.25 10.97 12.55
CA VAL A 161 -16.34 11.58 13.33
C VAL A 161 -16.41 13.08 13.09
N ALA A 162 -15.27 13.78 13.16
CA ALA A 162 -15.20 15.22 12.87
C ALA A 162 -15.71 15.53 11.45
N LEU A 163 -15.31 14.73 10.47
CA LEU A 163 -15.78 14.89 9.09
C LEU A 163 -17.29 14.65 8.95
N LYS A 164 -17.82 13.62 9.65
CA LYS A 164 -19.26 13.29 9.64
C LYS A 164 -20.11 14.40 10.20
N GLN A 165 -19.59 15.12 11.22
CA GLN A 165 -20.26 16.27 11.83
C GLN A 165 -20.18 17.54 10.96
N ALA A 166 -18.99 17.79 10.37
CA ALA A 166 -18.77 19.00 9.59
C ALA A 166 -19.40 18.95 8.19
N ASP A 167 -19.32 17.82 7.51
CA ASP A 167 -19.81 17.66 6.13
C ASP A 167 -20.11 16.19 5.82
N TYR A 168 -21.37 15.82 5.91
CA TYR A 168 -21.81 14.45 5.66
C TYR A 168 -21.51 13.97 4.22
N SER A 169 -21.56 14.85 3.23
CA SER A 169 -21.24 14.49 1.84
C SER A 169 -19.75 14.12 1.69
N LYS A 170 -18.86 14.87 2.32
CA LYS A 170 -17.44 14.57 2.36
C LYS A 170 -17.17 13.28 3.15
N TYR A 171 -17.86 13.07 4.26
CA TYR A 171 -17.80 11.83 5.02
C TYR A 171 -18.13 10.62 4.13
N GLN A 172 -19.26 10.66 3.41
CA GLN A 172 -19.67 9.59 2.51
C GLN A 172 -18.66 9.34 1.38
N LYS A 173 -18.04 10.39 0.86
CA LYS A 173 -16.93 10.26 -0.13
C LYS A 173 -15.71 9.58 0.49
N LYS A 174 -15.39 9.94 1.74
CA LYS A 174 -14.25 9.34 2.48
C LYS A 174 -14.51 7.88 2.84
N VAL A 175 -15.72 7.52 3.28
CA VAL A 175 -16.12 6.12 3.48
C VAL A 175 -15.95 5.33 2.17
N ARG A 176 -16.52 5.80 1.07
CA ARG A 176 -16.36 5.15 -0.24
C ARG A 176 -14.90 5.02 -0.67
N PHE A 177 -14.05 5.96 -0.32
CA PHE A 177 -12.61 5.85 -0.55
C PHE A 177 -12.02 4.68 0.24
N TYR A 178 -12.31 4.56 1.55
CA TYR A 178 -11.82 3.44 2.36
C TYR A 178 -12.37 2.09 1.91
N LEU A 179 -13.59 2.03 1.41
CA LEU A 179 -14.17 0.79 0.86
C LEU A 179 -13.52 0.34 -0.46
N LYS A 180 -12.87 1.25 -1.20
CA LYS A 180 -12.14 0.94 -2.43
C LYS A 180 -10.69 0.49 -2.19
N LEU A 181 -10.18 0.63 -0.97
CA LEU A 181 -8.86 0.12 -0.63
C LEU A 181 -8.87 -1.41 -0.59
N ASP A 182 -7.84 -2.01 -1.14
CA ASP A 182 -7.68 -3.46 -1.08
C ASP A 182 -7.24 -3.87 0.33
N LEU A 183 -6.39 -3.07 0.98
CA LEU A 183 -5.91 -3.27 2.35
C LEU A 183 -6.07 -1.99 3.18
N LEU A 184 -6.73 -2.10 4.33
CA LEU A 184 -6.75 -1.08 5.39
C LEU A 184 -6.02 -1.63 6.62
N ILE A 185 -5.08 -0.87 7.17
CA ILE A 185 -4.37 -1.21 8.40
C ILE A 185 -4.81 -0.23 9.48
N LEU A 186 -5.34 -0.77 10.57
CA LEU A 186 -5.71 -0.02 11.79
C LEU A 186 -4.79 -0.48 12.93
N ASP A 187 -3.78 0.33 13.20
CA ASP A 187 -2.82 0.09 14.27
C ASP A 187 -3.32 0.66 15.60
N ASP A 188 -2.80 0.16 16.71
CA ASP A 188 -3.25 0.50 18.07
C ASP A 188 -4.76 0.32 18.27
N PHE A 189 -5.29 -0.76 17.67
CA PHE A 189 -6.71 -1.07 17.67
C PHE A 189 -7.21 -1.33 19.09
N LEU A 190 -8.20 -0.55 19.53
CA LEU A 190 -8.76 -0.59 20.89
C LEU A 190 -7.68 -0.46 21.98
N LEU A 191 -6.70 0.43 21.77
CA LEU A 191 -5.70 0.76 22.79
C LEU A 191 -6.38 1.38 24.00
N HIS A 192 -7.31 2.30 23.77
CA HIS A 192 -8.16 2.95 24.76
C HIS A 192 -9.63 2.52 24.61
N THR A 193 -10.39 2.68 25.69
CA THR A 193 -11.83 2.41 25.67
C THR A 193 -12.54 3.45 24.80
N ILE A 194 -13.31 3.00 23.82
CA ILE A 194 -14.14 3.88 23.00
C ILE A 194 -15.42 4.19 23.79
N THR A 195 -15.58 5.44 24.17
CA THR A 195 -16.74 5.93 24.94
C THR A 195 -17.72 6.73 24.09
N ASP A 196 -17.29 7.23 22.94
CA ASP A 196 -18.13 7.99 22.02
C ASP A 196 -18.89 7.06 21.07
N GLU A 197 -20.20 7.00 21.19
CA GLU A 197 -21.06 6.21 20.29
C GLU A 197 -20.85 6.54 18.80
N ARG A 198 -20.42 7.77 18.48
CA ARG A 198 -20.19 8.17 17.09
C ARG A 198 -18.97 7.44 16.51
N GLU A 199 -17.94 7.25 17.31
CA GLU A 199 -16.75 6.47 16.93
C GLU A 199 -17.09 5.00 16.76
N ILE A 200 -17.88 4.43 17.68
CA ILE A 200 -18.36 3.05 17.60
C ILE A 200 -19.14 2.84 16.28
N LYS A 201 -20.08 3.74 15.97
CA LYS A 201 -20.88 3.68 14.74
C LYS A 201 -20.01 3.80 13.47
N VAL A 202 -18.97 4.64 13.49
CA VAL A 202 -18.04 4.78 12.36
C VAL A 202 -17.19 3.52 12.20
N LEU A 203 -16.63 3.00 13.29
CA LEU A 203 -15.82 1.77 13.26
C LEU A 203 -16.64 0.58 12.76
N PHE A 204 -17.83 0.40 13.31
CA PHE A 204 -18.76 -0.63 12.89
C PHE A 204 -19.11 -0.51 11.40
N GLU A 205 -19.50 0.68 10.94
CA GLU A 205 -19.86 0.93 9.54
C GLU A 205 -18.74 0.57 8.57
N VAL A 206 -17.51 0.97 8.90
CA VAL A 206 -16.35 0.71 8.03
C VAL A 206 -15.99 -0.79 8.03
N MET A 207 -15.93 -1.43 9.19
CA MET A 207 -15.60 -2.84 9.32
C MET A 207 -16.65 -3.74 8.65
N GLU A 208 -17.95 -3.42 8.84
CA GLU A 208 -19.07 -4.12 8.24
C GLU A 208 -19.00 -4.08 6.72
N LYS A 209 -19.03 -2.86 6.16
CA LYS A 209 -19.04 -2.67 4.70
C LYS A 209 -17.80 -3.22 4.02
N ARG A 210 -16.62 -3.15 4.66
CA ARG A 210 -15.41 -3.76 4.11
C ARG A 210 -15.51 -5.29 4.10
N SER A 211 -16.07 -5.87 5.16
CA SER A 211 -16.31 -7.32 5.23
C SER A 211 -17.29 -7.78 4.16
N GLU A 212 -18.40 -7.06 3.94
CA GLU A 212 -19.39 -7.33 2.89
C GLU A 212 -18.77 -7.31 1.48
N LEU A 213 -17.82 -6.38 1.26
CA LEU A 213 -17.12 -6.21 -0.02
C LEU A 213 -15.88 -7.13 -0.15
N SER A 214 -15.66 -8.05 0.79
CA SER A 214 -14.47 -8.89 0.84
C SER A 214 -13.17 -8.07 0.73
N ARG A 215 -13.09 -6.94 1.49
CA ARG A 215 -11.91 -6.08 1.56
C ARG A 215 -11.12 -6.37 2.82
N CYS A 216 -9.84 -6.68 2.63
CA CYS A 216 -8.95 -7.06 3.72
C CYS A 216 -8.70 -5.88 4.68
N THR A 217 -8.77 -6.19 5.99
CA THR A 217 -8.38 -5.26 7.05
C THR A 217 -7.38 -5.95 7.97
N ILE A 218 -6.26 -5.27 8.27
CA ILE A 218 -5.32 -5.68 9.32
C ILE A 218 -5.61 -4.82 10.55
N VAL A 219 -5.74 -5.46 11.72
CA VAL A 219 -5.82 -4.77 13.00
C VAL A 219 -4.63 -5.18 13.87
N CYS A 220 -4.01 -4.22 14.57
CA CYS A 220 -2.95 -4.50 15.53
C CYS A 220 -3.39 -4.07 16.92
N SER A 221 -3.38 -4.98 17.88
CA SER A 221 -3.82 -4.68 19.25
C SER A 221 -2.85 -5.21 20.30
N GLN A 222 -2.73 -4.46 21.39
CA GLN A 222 -2.03 -4.91 22.61
C GLN A 222 -2.97 -5.68 23.53
N ARG A 223 -4.28 -5.62 23.26
CA ARG A 223 -5.32 -6.25 24.06
C ARG A 223 -5.74 -7.56 23.43
N GLU A 224 -5.98 -8.56 24.27
CA GLU A 224 -6.57 -9.81 23.81
C GLU A 224 -8.03 -9.61 23.36
N PRO A 225 -8.49 -10.30 22.30
CA PRO A 225 -9.84 -10.15 21.78
C PRO A 225 -10.95 -10.32 22.82
N ASN A 226 -10.73 -11.14 23.85
CA ASN A 226 -11.70 -11.36 24.93
C ASN A 226 -11.99 -10.08 25.75
N SER A 227 -11.04 -9.14 25.79
CA SER A 227 -11.21 -7.86 26.48
C SER A 227 -11.88 -6.77 25.63
N TRP A 228 -12.01 -6.97 24.33
CA TRP A 228 -12.47 -5.92 23.41
C TRP A 228 -13.95 -5.54 23.62
N ALA A 229 -14.77 -6.51 24.04
CA ALA A 229 -16.17 -6.22 24.36
C ALA A 229 -16.31 -5.16 25.48
N SER A 230 -15.43 -5.21 26.48
CA SER A 230 -15.40 -4.21 27.56
C SER A 230 -14.73 -2.88 27.17
N MET A 231 -14.04 -2.83 26.03
CA MET A 231 -13.39 -1.62 25.51
C MET A 231 -14.33 -0.80 24.61
N ILE A 232 -15.50 -1.30 24.30
CA ILE A 232 -16.54 -0.61 23.53
C ILE A 232 -17.73 -0.41 24.48
N LEU A 233 -17.87 0.83 24.98
CA LEU A 233 -18.79 1.12 26.07
C LEU A 233 -20.25 0.94 25.63
N ASN A 234 -21.04 0.16 26.42
CA ASN A 234 -22.48 0.02 26.33
C ASN A 234 -23.05 -0.50 24.99
N ASP A 235 -22.25 -1.04 24.10
CA ASP A 235 -22.72 -1.62 22.84
C ASP A 235 -22.09 -3.01 22.58
N GLU A 236 -22.57 -3.99 23.32
CA GLU A 236 -22.11 -5.39 23.23
C GLU A 236 -22.33 -6.01 21.85
N VAL A 237 -23.37 -5.58 21.14
CA VAL A 237 -23.72 -6.09 19.81
C VAL A 237 -22.69 -5.59 18.79
N SER A 238 -22.41 -4.28 18.77
CA SER A 238 -21.38 -3.72 17.90
C SER A 238 -20.00 -4.24 18.25
N ALA A 239 -19.66 -4.36 19.55
CA ALA A 239 -18.42 -4.91 20.02
C ALA A 239 -18.18 -6.33 19.50
N ASN A 240 -19.14 -7.23 19.67
CA ASN A 240 -19.07 -8.61 19.18
C ASN A 240 -18.98 -8.68 17.65
N ALA A 241 -19.71 -7.81 16.95
CA ALA A 241 -19.66 -7.77 15.50
C ALA A 241 -18.30 -7.29 14.97
N ILE A 242 -17.70 -6.27 15.58
CA ILE A 242 -16.36 -5.75 15.25
C ILE A 242 -15.31 -6.82 15.54
N LEU A 243 -15.35 -7.43 16.73
CA LEU A 243 -14.46 -8.50 17.16
C LEU A 243 -14.48 -9.67 16.17
N LYS A 244 -15.68 -10.17 15.85
CA LYS A 244 -15.85 -11.29 14.92
C LYS A 244 -15.23 -11.00 13.56
N ARG A 245 -15.33 -9.77 13.05
CA ARG A 245 -14.75 -9.41 11.75
C ARG A 245 -13.23 -9.26 11.82
N ALA A 246 -12.73 -8.66 12.89
CA ALA A 246 -11.30 -8.45 13.06
C ALA A 246 -10.51 -9.76 13.22
N THR A 247 -11.08 -10.76 13.91
CA THR A 247 -10.40 -12.02 14.28
C THR A 247 -10.81 -13.25 13.46
N LYS A 248 -11.69 -13.06 12.46
CA LYS A 248 -12.35 -14.18 11.75
C LYS A 248 -11.40 -15.13 11.01
N HIS A 249 -10.29 -14.62 10.49
CA HIS A 249 -9.46 -15.38 9.55
C HIS A 249 -8.09 -15.70 10.12
N TYR A 250 -7.13 -14.76 10.06
CA TYR A 250 -5.78 -14.97 10.54
C TYR A 250 -5.50 -14.19 11.82
N THR A 251 -4.93 -14.87 12.81
CA THR A 251 -4.42 -14.21 14.01
C THR A 251 -2.95 -14.55 14.17
N VAL A 252 -2.12 -13.52 14.27
CA VAL A 252 -0.69 -13.63 14.56
C VAL A 252 -0.45 -13.06 15.94
N VAL A 253 0.10 -13.86 16.84
CA VAL A 253 0.46 -13.44 18.19
C VAL A 253 1.99 -13.30 18.27
N ILE A 254 2.45 -12.11 18.64
CA ILE A 254 3.87 -11.84 18.84
C ILE A 254 4.16 -11.86 20.34
N GLN A 255 5.00 -12.78 20.79
CA GLN A 255 5.34 -12.97 22.19
C GLN A 255 6.81 -12.65 22.44
N PRO A 256 7.14 -11.90 23.51
CA PRO A 256 8.53 -11.80 23.95
C PRO A 256 9.01 -13.20 24.39
N ARG A 257 10.25 -13.55 24.07
CA ARG A 257 10.94 -14.71 24.62
C ARG A 257 11.85 -14.21 25.72
N ASN A 258 11.63 -14.68 26.92
CA ASN A 258 12.50 -14.41 28.09
C ASN A 258 13.77 -15.23 28.02
#